data_c797b0c7bb13fffe601d4709fceb3948
#
_entry.id   c797b0c7bb13fffe601d4709fceb3948
#
_cell.length_a   1.000
_cell.length_b   1.000
_cell.length_c   1.000
_cell.angle_alpha   90.00
_cell.angle_beta   90.00
_cell.angle_gamma   90.00
#
_symmetry.space_group_name_H-M   'P 1'
#
loop_
_entity.id
_entity.type
_entity.pdbx_description
1 polymer ?
#
loop_
_entity_poly.entity_id
_entity_poly.type
_entity_poly.pdbx_seq_one_letter_code
_entity_poly.pdbx_strand_id
1 'polypeptide(L)'
;TRKYTGEPYINHPVEVMQIVNTVTDDPEVLAAAILHDVVEDTPATIMNVRIGFTPRVAELVSDLTDVSKPEDGNRAVRKELDRQHSAQASPEAQTIKLADLISNSKSIVEHDPKFAKVYMREKSALLEVLVQGHPTLHKQALDIVSSYYNNRP
;
A
#
# COMPACT_ATOMS: atom_id res chain seq x y z
N THR A 1 12.00 -7.12 -11.30
CA THR A 1 11.51 -8.45 -10.89
C THR A 1 11.05 -8.41 -9.44
N ARG A 2 9.91 -9.00 -9.16
CA ARG A 2 9.39 -9.10 -7.80
C ARG A 2 10.27 -10.02 -6.95
N LYS A 3 10.50 -9.62 -5.70
CA LYS A 3 11.44 -10.28 -4.80
C LYS A 3 11.20 -11.79 -4.62
N TYR A 4 9.93 -12.19 -4.47
CA TYR A 4 9.60 -13.57 -4.10
C TYR A 4 9.16 -14.43 -5.27
N THR A 5 8.55 -13.85 -6.30
CA THR A 5 7.92 -14.62 -7.38
C THR A 5 8.72 -14.65 -8.67
N GLY A 6 9.71 -13.77 -8.82
CA GLY A 6 10.46 -13.62 -10.06
C GLY A 6 9.69 -12.94 -11.19
N GLU A 7 8.46 -12.50 -10.94
CA GLU A 7 7.66 -11.79 -11.93
C GLU A 7 8.22 -10.41 -12.22
N PRO A 8 7.95 -9.82 -13.40
CA PRO A 8 8.27 -8.42 -13.66
C PRO A 8 7.65 -7.52 -12.59
N TYR A 9 8.40 -6.51 -12.13
CA TYR A 9 7.95 -5.59 -11.09
C TYR A 9 6.61 -4.93 -11.44
N ILE A 10 6.38 -4.59 -12.71
CA ILE A 10 5.16 -3.90 -13.16
C ILE A 10 3.89 -4.70 -12.84
N ASN A 11 3.97 -6.01 -12.65
CA ASN A 11 2.81 -6.83 -12.36
C ASN A 11 2.15 -6.45 -11.04
N HIS A 12 2.93 -6.06 -10.02
CA HIS A 12 2.37 -5.64 -8.73
C HIS A 12 1.58 -4.33 -8.83
N PRO A 13 2.12 -3.23 -9.39
CA PRO A 13 1.32 -2.01 -9.59
C PRO A 13 0.07 -2.21 -10.42
N VAL A 14 0.14 -3.03 -11.47
CA VAL A 14 -1.03 -3.35 -12.30
C VAL A 14 -2.07 -4.13 -11.50
N GLU A 15 -1.64 -5.09 -10.68
CA GLU A 15 -2.54 -5.85 -9.81
C GLU A 15 -3.22 -4.94 -8.79
N VAL A 16 -2.48 -4.00 -8.19
CA VAL A 16 -3.05 -3.01 -7.26
C VAL A 16 -4.11 -2.17 -7.99
N MET A 17 -3.81 -1.70 -9.20
CA MET A 17 -4.77 -0.95 -10.01
C MET A 17 -6.02 -1.78 -10.30
N GLN A 18 -5.86 -3.05 -10.66
CA GLN A 18 -6.99 -3.94 -10.94
C GLN A 18 -7.88 -4.14 -9.71
N ILE A 19 -7.29 -4.26 -8.52
CA ILE A 19 -8.04 -4.38 -7.26
C ILE A 19 -8.82 -3.08 -7.00
N VAL A 20 -8.17 -1.92 -7.16
CA VAL A 20 -8.83 -0.61 -7.00
C VAL A 20 -9.97 -0.47 -8.01
N ASN A 21 -9.77 -0.94 -9.24
CA ASN A 21 -10.79 -0.84 -10.30
C ASN A 21 -12.05 -1.65 -10.00
N THR A 22 -12.01 -2.58 -9.05
CA THR A 22 -13.23 -3.29 -8.63
C THR A 22 -14.19 -2.38 -7.86
N VAL A 23 -13.72 -1.26 -7.31
CA VAL A 23 -14.52 -0.36 -6.49
C VAL A 23 -14.58 1.08 -7.01
N THR A 24 -13.80 1.42 -8.02
CA THR A 24 -13.85 2.75 -8.67
C THR A 24 -13.33 2.65 -10.11
N ASP A 25 -13.84 3.51 -10.98
CA ASP A 25 -13.35 3.67 -12.36
C ASP A 25 -12.72 5.05 -12.60
N ASP A 26 -12.46 5.82 -11.53
CA ASP A 26 -11.84 7.14 -11.60
C ASP A 26 -10.42 7.02 -12.18
N PRO A 27 -10.15 7.57 -13.39
CA PRO A 27 -8.86 7.39 -14.05
C PRO A 27 -7.67 7.92 -13.26
N GLU A 28 -7.84 8.99 -12.49
CA GLU A 28 -6.75 9.55 -11.69
C GLU A 28 -6.42 8.66 -10.49
N VAL A 29 -7.42 8.04 -9.88
CA VAL A 29 -7.20 7.07 -8.81
C VAL A 29 -6.49 5.83 -9.34
N LEU A 30 -6.91 5.33 -10.51
CA LEU A 30 -6.27 4.18 -11.15
C LEU A 30 -4.82 4.48 -11.55
N ALA A 31 -4.55 5.68 -12.07
CA ALA A 31 -3.19 6.11 -12.38
C ALA A 31 -2.33 6.17 -11.11
N ALA A 32 -2.85 6.72 -10.04
CA ALA A 32 -2.14 6.78 -8.75
C ALA A 32 -1.86 5.38 -8.20
N ALA A 33 -2.75 4.42 -8.41
CA ALA A 33 -2.53 3.04 -8.00
C ALA A 33 -1.33 2.41 -8.72
N ILE A 34 -1.19 2.66 -10.03
CA ILE A 34 -0.02 2.19 -10.79
C ILE A 34 1.26 2.88 -10.31
N LEU A 35 1.18 4.15 -9.95
CA LEU A 35 2.33 4.97 -9.58
C LEU A 35 2.64 4.98 -8.08
N HIS A 36 1.90 4.21 -7.27
CA HIS A 36 1.93 4.36 -5.80
C HIS A 36 3.32 4.26 -5.18
N ASP A 37 4.23 3.46 -5.76
CA ASP A 37 5.59 3.29 -5.25
C ASP A 37 6.66 4.00 -6.10
N VAL A 38 6.26 4.77 -7.10
CA VAL A 38 7.22 5.30 -8.08
C VAL A 38 8.27 6.21 -7.45
N VAL A 39 7.88 7.01 -6.45
CA VAL A 39 8.79 7.93 -5.78
C VAL A 39 9.75 7.19 -4.85
N GLU A 40 9.31 6.09 -4.23
CA GLU A 40 10.16 5.29 -3.34
C GLU A 40 11.12 4.40 -4.12
N ASP A 41 10.69 3.86 -5.26
CA ASP A 41 11.41 2.81 -5.98
C ASP A 41 12.23 3.32 -7.17
N THR A 42 12.08 4.59 -7.54
CA THR A 42 12.78 5.19 -8.68
C THR A 42 13.30 6.59 -8.32
N PRO A 43 14.17 7.21 -9.16
CA PRO A 43 14.59 8.59 -8.94
C PRO A 43 13.49 9.64 -9.17
N ALA A 44 12.30 9.24 -9.63
CA ALA A 44 11.22 10.19 -9.91
C ALA A 44 10.76 10.87 -8.62
N THR A 45 10.39 12.16 -8.73
CA THR A 45 9.91 12.98 -7.62
C THR A 45 8.41 13.22 -7.75
N ILE A 46 7.79 13.70 -6.66
CA ILE A 46 6.38 14.12 -6.70
C ILE A 46 6.16 15.19 -7.78
N MET A 47 7.13 16.10 -7.96
CA MET A 47 7.04 17.12 -9.02
C MET A 47 7.03 16.47 -10.42
N ASN A 48 7.82 15.42 -10.64
CA ASN A 48 7.79 14.68 -11.91
C ASN A 48 6.41 14.06 -12.16
N VAL A 49 5.78 13.52 -11.12
CA VAL A 49 4.43 12.96 -11.24
C VAL A 49 3.42 14.06 -11.56
N ARG A 50 3.52 15.20 -10.88
CA ARG A 50 2.62 16.34 -11.10
C ARG A 50 2.69 16.85 -12.54
N ILE A 51 3.91 16.98 -13.08
CA ILE A 51 4.13 17.46 -14.45
C ILE A 51 3.67 16.43 -15.48
N GLY A 52 3.98 15.14 -15.26
CA GLY A 52 3.67 14.08 -16.21
C GLY A 52 2.21 13.62 -16.20
N PHE A 53 1.47 13.88 -15.13
CA PHE A 53 0.08 13.43 -14.97
C PHE A 53 -0.80 14.62 -14.60
N THR A 54 -1.24 14.71 -13.33
CA THR A 54 -2.07 15.80 -12.84
C THR A 54 -1.69 16.14 -11.40
N PRO A 55 -2.06 17.35 -10.91
CA PRO A 55 -1.87 17.67 -9.49
C PRO A 55 -2.55 16.68 -8.55
N ARG A 56 -3.76 16.20 -8.88
CA ARG A 56 -4.49 15.25 -8.06
C ARG A 56 -3.77 13.90 -7.97
N VAL A 57 -3.24 13.40 -9.11
CA VAL A 57 -2.43 12.17 -9.11
C VAL A 57 -1.21 12.33 -8.22
N ALA A 58 -0.52 13.48 -8.31
CA ALA A 58 0.64 13.76 -7.46
C ALA A 58 0.28 13.80 -5.98
N GLU A 59 -0.86 14.39 -5.62
CA GLU A 59 -1.33 14.42 -4.23
C GLU A 59 -1.62 12.99 -3.71
N LEU A 60 -2.27 12.17 -4.52
CA LEU A 60 -2.55 10.77 -4.15
C LEU A 60 -1.25 9.99 -3.96
N VAL A 61 -0.30 10.13 -4.87
CA VAL A 61 1.01 9.45 -4.76
C VAL A 61 1.77 9.96 -3.52
N SER A 62 1.70 11.26 -3.22
CA SER A 62 2.31 11.83 -2.01
C SER A 62 1.71 11.22 -0.75
N ASP A 63 0.38 11.06 -0.70
CA ASP A 63 -0.30 10.41 0.42
C ASP A 63 0.14 8.95 0.61
N LEU A 64 0.55 8.29 -0.49
CA LEU A 64 0.96 6.89 -0.50
C LEU A 64 2.45 6.70 -0.27
N THR A 65 3.25 7.77 -0.35
CA THR A 65 4.70 7.71 -0.18
C THR A 65 5.05 7.81 1.30
N ASP A 66 5.87 6.89 1.80
CA ASP A 66 6.32 6.91 3.18
C ASP A 66 7.08 8.19 3.50
N VAL A 67 6.86 8.71 4.71
CA VAL A 67 7.49 9.95 5.18
C VAL A 67 8.66 9.69 6.14
N SER A 68 8.76 8.48 6.67
CA SER A 68 9.83 8.14 7.60
C SER A 68 11.19 8.06 6.90
N LYS A 69 12.25 8.34 7.67
CA LYS A 69 13.64 8.28 7.20
C LYS A 69 14.44 7.40 8.14
N PRO A 70 15.57 6.81 7.67
CA PRO A 70 16.38 5.95 8.52
C PRO A 70 16.80 6.61 9.83
N GLU A 71 17.06 7.93 9.83
CA GLU A 71 17.46 8.69 10.99
C GLU A 71 16.34 8.96 12.00
N ASP A 72 15.09 8.68 11.67
CA ASP A 72 13.96 8.92 12.57
C ASP A 72 13.88 7.92 13.72
N GLY A 73 14.55 6.77 13.58
CA GLY A 73 14.57 5.77 14.65
C GLY A 73 14.54 4.34 14.11
N ASN A 74 14.20 3.40 14.99
CA ASN A 74 14.08 2.00 14.61
C ASN A 74 12.81 1.74 13.77
N ARG A 75 12.62 0.50 13.35
CA ARG A 75 11.47 0.15 12.50
C ARG A 75 10.13 0.50 13.14
N ALA A 76 9.98 0.26 14.45
CA ALA A 76 8.71 0.56 15.13
C ALA A 76 8.39 2.06 15.06
N VAL A 77 9.37 2.92 15.28
CA VAL A 77 9.20 4.38 15.19
C VAL A 77 8.85 4.79 13.76
N ARG A 78 9.60 4.26 12.79
CA ARG A 78 9.38 4.61 11.37
C ARG A 78 7.99 4.15 10.90
N LYS A 79 7.56 2.95 11.26
CA LYS A 79 6.24 2.45 10.88
C LYS A 79 5.11 3.25 11.53
N GLU A 80 5.31 3.75 12.74
CA GLU A 80 4.32 4.62 13.39
C GLU A 80 4.19 5.96 12.66
N LEU A 81 5.31 6.56 12.23
CA LEU A 81 5.28 7.79 11.45
C LEU A 81 4.51 7.58 10.13
N ASP A 82 4.79 6.48 9.45
CA ASP A 82 4.12 6.15 8.18
C ASP A 82 2.65 5.83 8.40
N ARG A 83 2.30 5.18 9.51
CA ARG A 83 0.91 4.91 9.88
C ARG A 83 0.13 6.20 10.11
N GLN A 84 0.74 7.17 10.80
CA GLN A 84 0.11 8.49 11.01
C GLN A 84 -0.09 9.23 9.69
N HIS A 85 0.87 9.14 8.79
CA HIS A 85 0.74 9.72 7.45
C HIS A 85 -0.42 9.09 6.68
N SER A 86 -0.56 7.77 6.73
CA SER A 86 -1.66 7.05 6.10
C SER A 86 -3.02 7.41 6.72
N ALA A 87 -3.07 7.66 8.03
CA ALA A 87 -4.28 8.08 8.71
C ALA A 87 -4.80 9.43 8.21
N GLN A 88 -3.91 10.31 7.75
CA GLN A 88 -4.24 11.63 7.20
C GLN A 88 -4.53 11.59 5.70
N ALA A 89 -4.32 10.46 5.04
CA ALA A 89 -4.49 10.33 3.59
C ALA A 89 -5.97 10.43 3.20
N SER A 90 -6.23 10.85 1.96
CA SER A 90 -7.59 10.91 1.42
C SER A 90 -8.23 9.52 1.37
N PRO A 91 -9.57 9.43 1.31
CA PRO A 91 -10.25 8.15 1.15
C PRO A 91 -9.76 7.36 -0.06
N GLU A 92 -9.48 8.03 -1.17
CA GLU A 92 -8.98 7.39 -2.39
C GLU A 92 -7.58 6.82 -2.20
N ALA A 93 -6.70 7.56 -1.54
CA ALA A 93 -5.35 7.08 -1.23
C ALA A 93 -5.40 5.90 -0.25
N GLN A 94 -6.26 5.96 0.76
CA GLN A 94 -6.45 4.83 1.68
C GLN A 94 -6.97 3.60 0.94
N THR A 95 -7.85 3.76 -0.03
CA THR A 95 -8.35 2.67 -0.87
C THR A 95 -7.20 2.00 -1.63
N ILE A 96 -6.29 2.79 -2.21
CA ILE A 96 -5.10 2.25 -2.88
C ILE A 96 -4.20 1.50 -1.89
N LYS A 97 -4.03 2.03 -0.69
CA LYS A 97 -3.21 1.39 0.36
C LYS A 97 -3.79 0.03 0.75
N LEU A 98 -5.11 -0.08 0.84
CA LEU A 98 -5.80 -1.35 1.08
C LEU A 98 -5.54 -2.35 -0.04
N ALA A 99 -5.61 -1.91 -1.29
CA ALA A 99 -5.35 -2.76 -2.45
C ALA A 99 -3.90 -3.26 -2.47
N ASP A 100 -2.95 -2.40 -2.10
CA ASP A 100 -1.54 -2.77 -1.98
C ASP A 100 -1.34 -3.86 -0.92
N LEU A 101 -1.98 -3.72 0.23
CA LEU A 101 -1.96 -4.72 1.30
C LEU A 101 -2.51 -6.07 0.80
N ILE A 102 -3.64 -6.04 0.11
CA ILE A 102 -4.27 -7.24 -0.45
C ILE A 102 -3.33 -7.94 -1.43
N SER A 103 -2.72 -7.17 -2.34
CA SER A 103 -1.81 -7.70 -3.36
C SER A 103 -0.56 -8.34 -2.75
N ASN A 104 0.02 -7.73 -1.72
CA ASN A 104 1.30 -8.18 -1.15
C ASN A 104 1.17 -9.30 -0.13
N SER A 105 0.04 -9.39 0.57
CA SER A 105 -0.06 -10.27 1.74
C SER A 105 0.15 -11.73 1.40
N LYS A 106 -0.43 -12.21 0.31
CA LYS A 106 -0.32 -13.61 -0.08
C LYS A 106 1.13 -14.01 -0.34
N SER A 107 1.85 -13.19 -1.11
CA SER A 107 3.24 -13.47 -1.47
C SER A 107 4.13 -13.51 -0.22
N ILE A 108 3.94 -12.57 0.70
CA ILE A 108 4.74 -12.50 1.92
C ILE A 108 4.48 -13.71 2.82
N VAL A 109 3.23 -14.12 2.98
CA VAL A 109 2.90 -15.29 3.81
C VAL A 109 3.47 -16.58 3.22
N GLU A 110 3.41 -16.75 1.89
CA GLU A 110 3.90 -17.95 1.22
C GLU A 110 5.43 -18.03 1.19
N HIS A 111 6.11 -16.90 0.98
CA HIS A 111 7.55 -16.89 0.65
C HIS A 111 8.45 -16.39 1.78
N ASP A 112 7.89 -15.76 2.82
CA ASP A 112 8.66 -15.25 3.94
C ASP A 112 7.90 -15.37 5.26
N PRO A 113 7.71 -16.61 5.77
CA PRO A 113 6.89 -16.83 6.98
C PRO A 113 7.40 -16.11 8.22
N LYS A 114 8.72 -15.90 8.35
CA LYS A 114 9.27 -15.15 9.49
C LYS A 114 8.89 -13.69 9.42
N PHE A 115 9.06 -13.08 8.26
CA PHE A 115 8.69 -11.69 8.08
C PHE A 115 7.17 -11.50 8.11
N ALA A 116 6.40 -12.51 7.71
CA ALA A 116 4.94 -12.44 7.75
C ALA A 116 4.41 -12.11 9.15
N LYS A 117 5.06 -12.57 10.21
CA LYS A 117 4.66 -12.24 11.59
C LYS A 117 4.74 -10.74 11.85
N VAL A 118 5.85 -10.12 11.47
CA VAL A 118 6.05 -8.68 11.60
C VAL A 118 5.08 -7.93 10.68
N TYR A 119 5.02 -8.34 9.42
CA TYR A 119 4.17 -7.73 8.39
C TYR A 119 2.70 -7.70 8.84
N MET A 120 2.15 -8.83 9.27
CA MET A 120 0.74 -8.91 9.65
C MET A 120 0.42 -8.08 10.88
N ARG A 121 1.34 -8.02 11.85
CA ARG A 121 1.18 -7.14 13.01
C ARG A 121 1.14 -5.67 12.60
N GLU A 122 2.04 -5.26 11.70
CA GLU A 122 2.08 -3.89 11.19
C GLU A 122 0.82 -3.56 10.38
N LYS A 123 0.34 -4.51 9.58
CA LYS A 123 -0.86 -4.30 8.75
C LYS A 123 -2.14 -4.31 9.58
N SER A 124 -2.20 -5.10 10.65
CA SER A 124 -3.29 -5.01 11.63
C SER A 124 -3.41 -3.59 12.20
N ALA A 125 -2.29 -3.01 12.62
CA ALA A 125 -2.27 -1.64 13.14
C ALA A 125 -2.65 -0.63 12.06
N LEU A 126 -2.16 -0.82 10.83
CA LEU A 126 -2.48 0.07 9.71
C LEU A 126 -3.98 0.05 9.38
N LEU A 127 -4.62 -1.12 9.41
CA LEU A 127 -6.06 -1.23 9.15
C LEU A 127 -6.91 -0.42 10.12
N GLU A 128 -6.43 -0.20 11.34
CA GLU A 128 -7.13 0.62 12.33
C GLU A 128 -7.23 2.09 11.89
N VAL A 129 -6.34 2.56 11.04
CA VAL A 129 -6.33 3.96 10.58
C VAL A 129 -6.80 4.13 9.13
N LEU A 130 -6.93 3.05 8.36
CA LEU A 130 -7.43 3.10 6.97
C LEU A 130 -8.96 3.06 6.91
N VAL A 131 -9.61 3.71 7.85
CA VAL A 131 -11.06 3.62 8.04
C VAL A 131 -11.87 4.43 7.03
N GLN A 132 -11.23 5.33 6.28
CA GLN A 132 -11.88 6.10 5.22
C GLN A 132 -11.74 5.44 3.84
N GLY A 133 -10.93 4.39 3.72
CA GLY A 133 -10.82 3.63 2.49
C GLY A 133 -12.13 2.91 2.15
N HIS A 134 -12.23 2.40 0.93
CA HIS A 134 -13.46 1.75 0.48
C HIS A 134 -13.80 0.56 1.38
N PRO A 135 -15.04 0.48 1.91
CA PRO A 135 -15.40 -0.55 2.89
C PRO A 135 -15.26 -1.98 2.38
N THR A 136 -15.49 -2.24 1.09
CA THR A 136 -15.32 -3.57 0.52
C THR A 136 -13.86 -4.02 0.58
N LEU A 137 -12.92 -3.14 0.20
CA LEU A 137 -11.50 -3.46 0.25
C LEU A 137 -10.99 -3.53 1.70
N HIS A 138 -11.51 -2.68 2.58
CA HIS A 138 -11.17 -2.75 4.00
C HIS A 138 -11.56 -4.11 4.58
N LYS A 139 -12.76 -4.58 4.27
CA LYS A 139 -13.23 -5.90 4.72
C LYS A 139 -12.36 -7.03 4.14
N GLN A 140 -12.02 -6.97 2.87
CA GLN A 140 -11.16 -7.98 2.25
C GLN A 140 -9.78 -8.03 2.93
N ALA A 141 -9.18 -6.87 3.19
CA ALA A 141 -7.90 -6.79 3.87
C ALA A 141 -7.99 -7.32 5.31
N LEU A 142 -9.05 -6.96 6.02
CA LEU A 142 -9.29 -7.45 7.37
C LEU A 142 -9.46 -8.96 7.39
N ASP A 143 -10.20 -9.53 6.44
CA ASP A 143 -10.38 -10.98 6.32
C ASP A 143 -9.05 -11.70 6.07
N ILE A 144 -8.16 -11.12 5.27
CA ILE A 144 -6.82 -11.68 5.01
C ILE A 144 -6.01 -11.74 6.31
N VAL A 145 -5.99 -10.65 7.07
CA VAL A 145 -5.25 -10.59 8.35
C VAL A 145 -5.86 -11.56 9.36
N SER A 146 -7.19 -11.59 9.46
CA SER A 146 -7.88 -12.50 10.37
C SER A 146 -7.64 -13.96 10.02
N SER A 147 -7.67 -14.31 8.73
CA SER A 147 -7.39 -15.66 8.27
C SER A 147 -5.95 -16.09 8.59
N TYR A 148 -5.01 -15.18 8.46
CA TYR A 148 -3.62 -15.45 8.83
C TYR A 148 -3.51 -15.86 10.31
N TYR A 149 -4.13 -15.09 11.20
CA TYR A 149 -4.06 -15.38 12.64
C TYR A 149 -4.83 -16.64 13.02
N ASN A 150 -5.97 -16.91 12.37
CA ASN A 150 -6.78 -18.08 12.65
C ASN A 150 -6.15 -19.38 12.17
N ASN A 151 -5.29 -19.33 11.13
CA ASN A 151 -4.67 -20.50 10.52
C ASN A 151 -3.25 -20.76 11.03
N ARG A 152 -2.78 -20.01 12.01
CA ARG A 152 -1.46 -20.24 12.61
C ARG A 152 -1.54 -21.42 13.58
N PRO A 153 -0.54 -22.32 13.52
CA PRO A 153 -0.45 -23.41 14.51
C PRO A 153 -0.18 -22.87 15.91
#